data_575b21386b5924b4ac354df960261e73
#
_entry.id   575b21386b5924b4ac354df960261e73
#
_cell.length_a   1.000
_cell.length_b   1.000
_cell.length_c   1.000
_cell.angle_alpha   90.00
_cell.angle_beta   90.00
_cell.angle_gamma   90.00
#
_symmetry.space_group_name_H-M   'P 1'
#
loop_
_entity.id
_entity.type
_entity.pdbx_description
1 polymer ?
#
loop_
_entity_poly.entity_id
_entity_poly.type
_entity_poly.pdbx_seq_one_letter_code
_entity_poly.pdbx_strand_id
1 'polypeptide(L)'
;MFERVEAPEKIMALRQLVREVLVAPHLEEYVAALIHATIPAGAKYVSGTDPARVALAKDEYVNRYVSYGSSPRGGQTLMLGAKVVALLDGRANVSYDDVDRVAIPALNHRLVLNFAAEAENMDPATIVTRIVQSARKLRR
;
A
#
# COMPACT_ATOMS: atom_id res chain seq x y z
N MET A 1 8.66 23.68 21.96
CA MET A 1 8.97 24.76 20.98
C MET A 1 8.97 24.14 19.60
N PHE A 2 8.02 24.50 18.76
CA PHE A 2 7.99 24.01 17.38
C PHE A 2 8.93 24.90 16.55
N GLU A 3 10.05 24.33 16.13
CA GLU A 3 10.91 24.97 15.16
C GLU A 3 10.11 25.21 13.88
N ARG A 4 10.15 26.42 13.34
CA ARG A 4 9.39 26.80 12.14
C ARG A 4 9.86 25.93 10.99
N VAL A 5 9.02 24.98 10.58
CA VAL A 5 9.27 24.16 9.41
C VAL A 5 9.40 25.09 8.19
N GLU A 6 10.46 24.90 7.46
CA GLU A 6 10.92 25.44 6.17
C GLU A 6 9.93 26.30 5.38
N ALA A 7 10.44 27.29 4.67
CA ALA A 7 9.65 28.17 3.80
C ALA A 7 8.80 27.37 2.79
N PRO A 8 7.59 27.84 2.44
CA PRO A 8 6.71 27.16 1.47
C PRO A 8 7.39 26.78 0.15
N GLU A 9 8.32 27.60 -0.32
CA GLU A 9 9.12 27.37 -1.54
C GLU A 9 9.98 26.11 -1.42
N LYS A 10 10.60 25.87 -0.26
CA LYS A 10 11.38 24.65 -0.01
C LYS A 10 10.50 23.40 0.00
N ILE A 11 9.31 23.48 0.59
CA ILE A 11 8.35 22.37 0.58
C ILE A 11 7.94 22.03 -0.85
N MET A 12 7.69 23.04 -1.68
CA MET A 12 7.35 22.82 -3.09
C MET A 12 8.52 22.22 -3.88
N ALA A 13 9.75 22.65 -3.63
CA ALA A 13 10.94 22.05 -4.23
C ALA A 13 11.13 20.59 -3.82
N LEU A 14 10.94 20.25 -2.54
CA LEU A 14 10.98 18.88 -2.04
C LEU A 14 9.91 17.99 -2.67
N ARG A 15 8.69 18.52 -2.86
CA ARG A 15 7.62 17.79 -3.56
C ARG A 15 7.99 17.46 -5.00
N GLN A 16 8.67 18.35 -5.69
CA GLN A 16 9.16 18.11 -7.04
C GLN A 16 10.25 17.01 -7.02
N LEU A 17 11.19 17.11 -6.09
CA LEU A 17 12.26 16.13 -5.94
C LEU A 17 11.73 14.70 -5.68
N VAL A 18 10.68 14.55 -4.87
CA VAL A 18 10.01 13.26 -4.64
C VAL A 18 9.52 12.63 -5.94
N ARG A 19 9.02 13.42 -6.89
CA ARG A 19 8.54 12.91 -8.18
C ARG A 19 9.65 12.34 -9.04
N GLU A 20 10.88 12.83 -8.88
CA GLU A 20 12.05 12.40 -9.64
C GLU A 20 12.65 11.08 -9.13
N VAL A 21 12.25 10.61 -7.94
CA VAL A 21 12.68 9.32 -7.40
C VAL A 21 12.24 8.20 -8.35
N LEU A 22 13.19 7.34 -8.72
CA LEU A 22 12.97 6.27 -9.69
C LEU A 22 12.22 5.09 -9.08
N VAL A 23 11.37 4.48 -9.89
CA VAL A 23 10.64 3.26 -9.54
C VAL A 23 10.89 2.22 -10.62
N ALA A 24 11.36 1.05 -10.23
CA ALA A 24 11.51 -0.05 -11.16
C ALA A 24 10.17 -0.74 -11.45
N PRO A 25 9.94 -1.27 -12.66
CA PRO A 25 8.67 -1.89 -13.04
C PRO A 25 8.19 -2.99 -12.08
N HIS A 26 9.09 -3.79 -11.54
CA HIS A 26 8.75 -4.86 -10.58
C HIS A 26 8.17 -4.33 -9.25
N LEU A 27 8.47 -3.08 -8.89
CA LEU A 27 7.87 -2.42 -7.71
C LEU A 27 6.46 -1.92 -8.00
N GLU A 28 6.20 -1.50 -9.23
CA GLU A 28 4.83 -1.16 -9.66
C GLU A 28 3.94 -2.40 -9.65
N GLU A 29 4.46 -3.54 -10.13
CA GLU A 29 3.78 -4.84 -10.04
C GLU A 29 3.52 -5.24 -8.58
N TYR A 30 4.50 -5.04 -7.71
CA TYR A 30 4.38 -5.33 -6.28
C TYR A 30 3.30 -4.48 -5.60
N VAL A 31 3.28 -3.18 -5.86
CA VAL A 31 2.25 -2.27 -5.36
C VAL A 31 0.86 -2.66 -5.88
N ALA A 32 0.75 -2.98 -7.18
CA ALA A 32 -0.50 -3.45 -7.76
C ALA A 32 -0.98 -4.75 -7.08
N ALA A 33 -0.07 -5.69 -6.81
CA ALA A 33 -0.38 -6.93 -6.11
C ALA A 33 -0.86 -6.67 -4.66
N LEU A 34 -0.23 -5.74 -3.94
CA LEU A 34 -0.70 -5.33 -2.60
C LEU A 34 -2.12 -4.79 -2.63
N ILE A 35 -2.44 -3.91 -3.57
CA ILE A 35 -3.80 -3.34 -3.71
C ILE A 35 -4.81 -4.43 -4.02
N HIS A 36 -4.50 -5.33 -4.96
CA HIS A 36 -5.39 -6.45 -5.30
C HIS A 36 -5.59 -7.40 -4.12
N ALA A 37 -4.56 -7.63 -3.32
CA ALA A 37 -4.65 -8.48 -2.13
C ALA A 37 -5.58 -7.91 -1.04
N THR A 38 -5.91 -6.62 -1.08
CA THR A 38 -6.90 -6.02 -0.18
C THR A 38 -8.34 -6.35 -0.57
N ILE A 39 -8.56 -6.87 -1.79
CA ILE A 39 -9.90 -7.08 -2.36
C ILE A 39 -10.34 -8.51 -2.06
N PRO A 40 -11.52 -8.72 -1.41
CA PRO A 40 -12.02 -10.05 -1.12
C PRO A 40 -12.31 -10.85 -2.41
N ALA A 41 -12.12 -12.17 -2.33
CA ALA A 41 -12.42 -13.07 -3.43
C ALA A 41 -13.91 -13.00 -3.79
N GLY A 42 -14.22 -12.95 -5.08
CA GLY A 42 -15.60 -12.86 -5.56
C GLY A 42 -16.19 -11.44 -5.54
N ALA A 43 -15.40 -10.42 -5.24
CA ALA A 43 -15.84 -9.03 -5.37
C ALA A 43 -16.22 -8.70 -6.82
N LYS A 44 -17.49 -8.35 -7.04
CA LYS A 44 -18.05 -8.12 -8.39
C LYS A 44 -17.50 -6.89 -9.12
N TYR A 45 -16.75 -6.04 -8.42
CA TYR A 45 -16.18 -4.81 -8.98
C TYR A 45 -14.75 -4.97 -9.50
N VAL A 46 -14.22 -6.19 -9.51
CA VAL A 46 -12.87 -6.49 -10.04
C VAL A 46 -12.99 -7.28 -11.33
N SER A 47 -12.59 -6.67 -12.43
CA SER A 47 -12.39 -7.34 -13.70
C SER A 47 -10.89 -7.56 -13.94
N GLY A 48 -10.47 -8.80 -14.13
CA GLY A 48 -9.10 -9.13 -14.50
C GLY A 48 -8.62 -10.45 -13.86
N THR A 49 -8.09 -11.32 -14.70
CA THR A 49 -7.68 -12.69 -14.36
C THR A 49 -6.17 -12.85 -14.31
N ASP A 50 -5.44 -11.89 -13.73
CA ASP A 50 -4.00 -12.04 -13.54
C ASP A 50 -3.74 -13.10 -12.46
N PRO A 51 -3.07 -14.23 -12.80
CA PRO A 51 -2.83 -15.32 -11.84
C PRO A 51 -2.06 -14.91 -10.59
N ALA A 52 -1.12 -13.96 -10.70
CA ALA A 52 -0.37 -13.43 -9.57
C ALA A 52 -1.28 -12.65 -8.59
N ARG A 53 -2.28 -11.96 -9.14
CA ARG A 53 -3.29 -11.23 -8.37
C ARG A 53 -4.24 -12.20 -7.64
N VAL A 54 -4.62 -13.29 -8.32
CA VAL A 54 -5.49 -14.33 -7.76
C VAL A 54 -4.81 -15.07 -6.61
N ALA A 55 -3.50 -15.27 -6.65
CA ALA A 55 -2.76 -15.97 -5.61
C ALA A 55 -2.72 -15.20 -4.28
N LEU A 56 -2.66 -13.86 -4.31
CA LEU A 56 -2.68 -13.03 -3.10
C LEU A 56 -4.10 -12.74 -2.59
N ALA A 57 -5.10 -12.73 -3.48
CA ALA A 57 -6.51 -12.49 -3.14
C ALA A 57 -7.16 -13.61 -2.32
N LYS A 58 -6.39 -14.62 -1.89
CA LYS A 58 -6.87 -15.77 -1.11
C LYS A 58 -6.61 -15.65 0.39
N ASP A 59 -6.22 -14.49 0.90
CA ASP A 59 -6.04 -14.34 2.34
C ASP A 59 -7.40 -14.50 3.04
N GLU A 60 -7.44 -15.41 4.00
CA GLU A 60 -8.64 -15.76 4.75
C GLU A 60 -9.21 -14.55 5.51
N TYR A 61 -8.35 -13.70 6.06
CA TYR A 61 -8.77 -12.52 6.81
C TYR A 61 -9.39 -11.45 5.90
N VAL A 62 -8.83 -11.25 4.71
CA VAL A 62 -9.42 -10.36 3.71
C VAL A 62 -10.82 -10.83 3.34
N ASN A 63 -10.97 -12.13 3.03
CA ASN A 63 -12.27 -12.69 2.65
C ASN A 63 -13.30 -12.67 3.79
N ARG A 64 -12.86 -12.80 5.04
CA ARG A 64 -13.72 -12.82 6.22
C ARG A 64 -14.12 -11.44 6.71
N TYR A 65 -13.24 -10.46 6.66
CA TYR A 65 -13.39 -9.18 7.36
C TYR A 65 -13.50 -7.95 6.46
N VAL A 66 -13.12 -8.02 5.19
CA VAL A 66 -13.13 -6.87 4.28
C VAL A 66 -14.36 -6.89 3.40
N SER A 67 -15.14 -5.80 3.43
CA SER A 67 -16.23 -5.55 2.48
C SER A 67 -15.72 -4.93 1.19
N TYR A 68 -14.87 -3.91 1.31
CA TYR A 68 -14.25 -3.23 0.17
C TYR A 68 -12.77 -3.03 0.42
N GLY A 69 -11.96 -3.48 -0.52
CA GLY A 69 -10.52 -3.26 -0.53
C GLY A 69 -10.15 -1.83 -0.98
N SER A 70 -8.85 -1.58 -1.01
CA SER A 70 -8.33 -0.28 -1.44
C SER A 70 -8.52 -0.07 -2.94
N SER A 71 -8.84 1.15 -3.33
CA SER A 71 -8.89 1.58 -4.73
C SER A 71 -7.47 1.78 -5.30
N PRO A 72 -7.33 1.96 -6.64
CA PRO A 72 -6.04 2.31 -7.27
C PRO A 72 -5.37 3.56 -6.68
N ARG A 73 -6.13 4.49 -6.09
CA ARG A 73 -5.58 5.64 -5.36
C ARG A 73 -4.74 5.23 -4.15
N GLY A 74 -5.06 4.09 -3.52
CA GLY A 74 -4.21 3.50 -2.49
C GLY A 74 -2.83 3.13 -3.02
N GLY A 75 -2.75 2.57 -4.22
CA GLY A 75 -1.49 2.28 -4.91
C GLY A 75 -0.67 3.53 -5.21
N GLN A 76 -1.32 4.60 -5.66
CA GLN A 76 -0.66 5.89 -5.86
C GLN A 76 -0.11 6.46 -4.54
N THR A 77 -0.86 6.33 -3.45
CA THR A 77 -0.42 6.76 -2.11
C THR A 77 0.76 5.93 -1.61
N LEU A 78 0.72 4.60 -1.80
CA LEU A 78 1.85 3.71 -1.49
C LEU A 78 3.11 4.11 -2.23
N MET A 79 3.01 4.31 -3.54
CA MET A 79 4.14 4.65 -4.36
C MET A 79 4.74 6.01 -3.99
N LEU A 80 3.89 7.01 -3.78
CA LEU A 80 4.33 8.34 -3.38
C LEU A 80 5.00 8.31 -1.99
N GLY A 81 4.41 7.60 -1.03
CA GLY A 81 4.99 7.42 0.29
C GLY A 81 6.33 6.69 0.26
N ALA A 82 6.44 5.63 -0.55
CA ALA A 82 7.70 4.90 -0.73
C ALA A 82 8.80 5.77 -1.34
N LYS A 83 8.47 6.64 -2.29
CA LYS A 83 9.41 7.63 -2.84
C LYS A 83 9.91 8.60 -1.77
N VAL A 84 9.02 9.08 -0.89
CA VAL A 84 9.41 9.95 0.23
C VAL A 84 10.35 9.22 1.17
N VAL A 85 10.05 7.96 1.53
CA VAL A 85 10.93 7.16 2.42
C VAL A 85 12.30 6.97 1.78
N ALA A 86 12.38 6.59 0.51
CA ALA A 86 13.64 6.44 -0.20
C ALA A 86 14.47 7.73 -0.19
N LEU A 87 13.83 8.86 -0.44
CA LEU A 87 14.49 10.17 -0.44
C LEU A 87 14.99 10.56 0.96
N LEU A 88 14.20 10.31 2.00
CA LEU A 88 14.62 10.55 3.39
C LEU A 88 15.82 9.68 3.80
N ASP A 89 15.91 8.48 3.25
CA ASP A 89 17.06 7.57 3.44
C ASP A 89 18.25 7.92 2.47
N GLY A 90 18.18 9.01 1.74
CA GLY A 90 19.23 9.48 0.82
C GLY A 90 19.35 8.66 -0.46
N ARG A 91 18.31 7.94 -0.87
CA ARG A 91 18.31 7.10 -2.07
C ARG A 91 17.47 7.71 -3.20
N ALA A 92 17.95 7.54 -4.44
CA ALA A 92 17.27 8.03 -5.63
C ALA A 92 16.29 7.01 -6.24
N ASN A 93 16.14 5.84 -5.63
CA ASN A 93 15.26 4.77 -6.10
C ASN A 93 14.52 4.10 -4.94
N VAL A 94 13.29 3.67 -5.22
CA VAL A 94 12.43 2.95 -4.28
C VAL A 94 12.90 1.50 -4.13
N SER A 95 12.73 0.95 -2.93
CA SER A 95 12.89 -0.48 -2.61
C SER A 95 11.57 -1.10 -2.15
N TYR A 96 11.52 -2.43 -2.08
CA TYR A 96 10.39 -3.16 -1.49
C TYR A 96 10.13 -2.76 -0.03
N ASP A 97 11.19 -2.54 0.74
CA ASP A 97 11.07 -2.18 2.16
C ASP A 97 10.47 -0.79 2.35
N ASP A 98 10.70 0.14 1.41
CA ASP A 98 10.06 1.45 1.44
C ASP A 98 8.54 1.34 1.26
N VAL A 99 8.10 0.48 0.33
CA VAL A 99 6.68 0.19 0.12
C VAL A 99 6.06 -0.44 1.37
N ASP A 100 6.72 -1.44 1.96
CA ASP A 100 6.23 -2.11 3.17
C ASP A 100 6.11 -1.14 4.37
N ARG A 101 7.08 -0.24 4.54
CA ARG A 101 7.07 0.77 5.63
C ARG A 101 5.87 1.69 5.57
N VAL A 102 5.38 2.02 4.39
CA VAL A 102 4.23 2.91 4.20
C VAL A 102 2.90 2.17 4.04
N ALA A 103 2.90 0.85 3.97
CA ALA A 103 1.69 0.06 3.69
C ALA A 103 0.58 0.31 4.73
N ILE A 104 0.90 0.22 6.01
CA ILE A 104 -0.09 0.43 7.09
C ILE A 104 -0.65 1.86 7.04
N PRO A 105 0.15 2.93 7.13
CA PRO A 105 -0.39 4.29 7.12
C PRO A 105 -1.12 4.64 5.81
N ALA A 106 -0.76 4.03 4.69
CA ALA A 106 -1.40 4.29 3.41
C ALA A 106 -2.74 3.54 3.22
N LEU A 107 -2.87 2.33 3.77
CA LEU A 107 -3.99 1.43 3.48
C LEU A 107 -4.97 1.25 4.65
N ASN A 108 -4.53 1.45 5.89
CA ASN A 108 -5.32 1.21 7.09
C ASN A 108 -6.72 1.86 7.03
N HIS A 109 -6.78 3.12 6.63
CA HIS A 109 -8.02 3.91 6.53
C HIS A 109 -8.77 3.74 5.19
N ARG A 110 -8.28 2.86 4.30
CA ARG A 110 -8.85 2.62 2.97
C ARG A 110 -9.56 1.28 2.84
N LEU A 111 -9.44 0.42 3.86
CA LEU A 111 -10.18 -0.83 3.96
C LEU A 111 -11.52 -0.56 4.63
N VAL A 112 -12.60 -0.99 4.00
CA VAL A 112 -13.93 -1.00 4.61
C VAL A 112 -14.17 -2.39 5.18
N LEU A 113 -14.20 -2.49 6.49
CA LEU A 113 -14.45 -3.74 7.20
C LEU A 113 -15.95 -4.04 7.27
N ASN A 114 -16.26 -5.31 7.47
CA ASN A 114 -17.64 -5.78 7.61
C ASN A 114 -18.03 -5.93 9.09
N PHE A 115 -19.29 -6.28 9.33
CA PHE A 115 -19.82 -6.48 10.67
C PHE A 115 -19.09 -7.57 11.49
N ALA A 116 -18.59 -8.62 10.83
CA ALA A 116 -17.80 -9.66 11.52
C ALA A 116 -16.50 -9.09 12.08
N ALA A 117 -15.85 -8.17 11.36
CA ALA A 117 -14.66 -7.50 11.84
C ALA A 117 -14.95 -6.64 13.09
N GLU A 118 -16.07 -5.92 13.09
CA GLU A 118 -16.50 -5.13 14.25
C GLU A 118 -16.79 -6.02 15.46
N ALA A 119 -17.52 -7.11 15.25
CA ALA A 119 -17.87 -8.06 16.32
C ALA A 119 -16.65 -8.73 16.96
N GLU A 120 -15.59 -8.95 16.19
CA GLU A 120 -14.34 -9.58 16.64
C GLU A 120 -13.24 -8.56 16.97
N ASN A 121 -13.54 -7.26 16.94
CA ASN A 121 -12.59 -6.16 17.16
C ASN A 121 -11.33 -6.27 16.28
N MET A 122 -11.53 -6.61 15.00
CA MET A 122 -10.44 -6.77 14.04
C MET A 122 -9.85 -5.41 13.66
N ASP A 123 -8.53 -5.27 13.85
CA ASP A 123 -7.81 -4.07 13.43
C ASP A 123 -7.43 -4.17 11.94
N PRO A 124 -7.78 -3.18 11.09
CA PRO A 124 -7.35 -3.12 9.70
C PRO A 124 -5.82 -3.24 9.52
N ALA A 125 -5.03 -2.70 10.46
CA ALA A 125 -3.57 -2.80 10.41
C ALA A 125 -3.08 -4.25 10.46
N THR A 126 -3.76 -5.13 11.18
CA THR A 126 -3.47 -6.56 11.21
C THR A 126 -3.66 -7.18 9.82
N ILE A 127 -4.74 -6.82 9.13
CA ILE A 127 -5.03 -7.30 7.76
C ILE A 127 -3.95 -6.82 6.79
N VAL A 128 -3.59 -5.53 6.83
CA VAL A 128 -2.53 -4.96 5.98
C VAL A 128 -1.19 -5.66 6.25
N THR A 129 -0.84 -5.90 7.51
CA THR A 129 0.40 -6.59 7.88
C THR A 129 0.46 -8.00 7.28
N ARG A 130 -0.63 -8.76 7.33
CA ARG A 130 -0.72 -10.10 6.72
C ARG A 130 -0.55 -10.05 5.20
N ILE A 131 -1.21 -9.07 4.54
CA ILE A 131 -1.09 -8.87 3.09
C ILE A 131 0.38 -8.60 2.72
N VAL A 132 1.05 -7.70 3.43
CA VAL A 132 2.47 -7.39 3.20
C VAL A 132 3.35 -8.62 3.38
N GLN A 133 3.15 -9.39 4.46
CA GLN A 133 3.91 -10.62 4.70
C GLN A 133 3.72 -11.65 3.58
N SER A 134 2.49 -11.79 3.08
CA SER A 134 2.20 -12.69 1.95
C SER A 134 2.85 -12.19 0.65
N ALA A 135 2.80 -10.89 0.40
CA ALA A 135 3.37 -10.26 -0.80
C ALA A 135 4.91 -10.34 -0.85
N ARG A 136 5.58 -10.45 0.29
CA ARG A 136 7.05 -10.62 0.34
C ARG A 136 7.54 -11.83 -0.46
N LYS A 137 6.71 -12.85 -0.65
CA LYS A 137 7.02 -14.01 -1.50
C LYS A 137 7.14 -13.67 -3.00
N LEU A 138 6.64 -12.51 -3.41
CA LEU A 138 6.71 -12.02 -4.80
C LEU A 138 7.96 -11.18 -5.08
N ARG A 139 8.78 -10.89 -4.07
CA ARG A 139 10.02 -10.13 -4.26
C ARG A 139 11.00 -10.92 -5.13
N ARG A 140 11.56 -10.25 -6.12
CA ARG A 140 12.55 -10.78 -7.06
C ARG A 140 13.92 -10.18 -6.78
#